data_fb859c7100f16808965921d7a868ca93
#
_entry.id   fb859c7100f16808965921d7a868ca93
#
_cell.length_a   1.000
_cell.length_b   1.000
_cell.length_c   1.000
_cell.angle_alpha   90.00
_cell.angle_beta   90.00
_cell.angle_gamma   90.00
#
_symmetry.space_group_name_H-M   'P 1'
#
loop_
_entity.id
_entity.type
_entity.pdbx_description
1 polymer ?
#
loop_
_entity_poly.entity_id
_entity_poly.type
_entity_poly.pdbx_seq_one_letter_code
_entity_poly.pdbx_strand_id
1 'polypeptide(L)'
;MAESSVQQQVQAFYNAVGWKQIGPGVYQNARYEDLRPVSRPYVHACHVRFGGHLPATGRLFLDAGSGPIQYPEYLEYSRGFKRRVCLDISRLALVEARQRIGEQGSFVGGDIARLPFRSETFDGAATLHTIHHLPAGEQESAFADLVRCLAPGGRVGAVYSWGERSGIVRLTRPLVWAAERARSLLRSMRPRGRASAAPAGEAAALLQSPGSFTYKHDYGWAASHLARLGEVRIVVWRSVSTAMLRSLVHPLLLGRQGLRVLFFLENLAPRFFGRHGAYSTILITKPGAGSLAPEGERR
;
A
#
# COMPACT_ATOMS: atom_id res chain seq x y z
N MET A 1 -7.47 -25.94 6.58
CA MET A 1 -7.82 -26.11 5.14
C MET A 1 -8.36 -24.81 4.50
N ALA A 2 -9.04 -23.91 5.23
CA ALA A 2 -9.55 -22.63 4.65
C ALA A 2 -8.44 -21.60 4.32
N GLU A 3 -7.33 -21.60 5.05
CA GLU A 3 -6.23 -20.61 4.88
C GLU A 3 -5.46 -20.81 3.57
N SER A 4 -5.19 -22.05 3.17
CA SER A 4 -4.52 -22.32 1.87
C SER A 4 -5.36 -21.84 0.67
N SER A 5 -6.67 -21.73 0.83
CA SER A 5 -7.57 -21.28 -0.23
C SER A 5 -7.49 -19.75 -0.47
N VAL A 6 -7.30 -18.94 0.58
CA VAL A 6 -7.19 -17.48 0.45
C VAL A 6 -5.87 -17.09 -0.23
N GLN A 7 -4.76 -17.69 0.16
CA GLN A 7 -3.46 -17.46 -0.47
C GLN A 7 -3.49 -17.84 -1.96
N GLN A 8 -4.06 -18.99 -2.30
CA GLN A 8 -4.22 -19.42 -3.70
C GLN A 8 -5.10 -18.46 -4.48
N GLN A 9 -6.18 -17.96 -3.89
CA GLN A 9 -7.07 -16.97 -4.51
C GLN A 9 -6.32 -15.65 -4.77
N VAL A 10 -5.54 -15.15 -3.82
CA VAL A 10 -4.72 -13.94 -3.96
C VAL A 10 -3.68 -14.13 -5.05
N GLN A 11 -2.93 -15.24 -5.04
CA GLN A 11 -1.93 -15.55 -6.05
C GLN A 11 -2.53 -15.64 -7.45
N ALA A 12 -3.64 -16.38 -7.59
CA ALA A 12 -4.35 -16.53 -8.86
C ALA A 12 -4.83 -15.19 -9.40
N PHE A 13 -5.39 -14.32 -8.52
CA PHE A 13 -5.81 -12.98 -8.90
C PHE A 13 -4.64 -12.13 -9.43
N TYR A 14 -3.52 -12.08 -8.71
CA TYR A 14 -2.38 -11.26 -9.12
C TYR A 14 -1.69 -11.82 -10.37
N ASN A 15 -1.60 -13.13 -10.54
CA ASN A 15 -1.03 -13.73 -11.75
C ASN A 15 -1.92 -13.54 -12.99
N ALA A 16 -3.25 -13.64 -12.84
CA ALA A 16 -4.17 -13.56 -13.97
C ALA A 16 -4.62 -12.13 -14.31
N VAL A 17 -4.76 -11.27 -13.29
CA VAL A 17 -5.42 -9.98 -13.39
C VAL A 17 -4.57 -8.83 -12.87
N GLY A 18 -4.13 -8.87 -11.63
CA GLY A 18 -3.57 -7.72 -10.92
C GLY A 18 -2.33 -7.13 -11.60
N TRP A 19 -1.45 -7.98 -12.08
CA TRP A 19 -0.20 -7.59 -12.75
C TRP A 19 -0.26 -7.68 -14.27
N LYS A 20 -1.44 -7.89 -14.86
CA LYS A 20 -1.59 -7.79 -16.30
C LYS A 20 -1.38 -6.34 -16.75
N GLN A 21 -0.50 -6.12 -17.70
CA GLN A 21 -0.30 -4.81 -18.32
C GLN A 21 -1.50 -4.44 -19.20
N ILE A 22 -2.06 -3.25 -18.96
CA ILE A 22 -3.17 -2.67 -19.73
C ILE A 22 -2.71 -1.48 -20.58
N GLY A 23 -1.43 -1.16 -20.54
CA GLY A 23 -0.74 -0.13 -21.29
C GLY A 23 0.75 -0.13 -20.94
N PRO A 24 1.61 0.61 -21.66
CA PRO A 24 3.04 0.66 -21.40
C PRO A 24 3.35 1.03 -19.94
N GLY A 25 3.84 0.07 -19.17
CA GLY A 25 4.17 0.24 -17.75
C GLY A 25 2.96 0.47 -16.81
N VAL A 26 1.73 0.30 -17.30
CA VAL A 26 0.50 0.45 -16.51
C VAL A 26 -0.12 -0.92 -16.30
N TYR A 27 -0.29 -1.29 -15.03
CA TYR A 27 -0.89 -2.55 -14.61
C TYR A 27 -2.37 -2.40 -14.30
N GLN A 28 -3.12 -3.48 -14.41
CA GLN A 28 -4.54 -3.53 -14.01
C GLN A 28 -4.74 -3.05 -12.56
N ASN A 29 -3.81 -3.33 -11.67
CA ASN A 29 -3.83 -2.89 -10.28
C ASN A 29 -3.79 -1.35 -10.13
N ALA A 30 -3.33 -0.61 -11.15
CA ALA A 30 -3.36 0.85 -11.17
C ALA A 30 -4.79 1.43 -11.11
N ARG A 31 -5.82 0.62 -11.37
CA ARG A 31 -7.23 1.02 -11.20
C ARG A 31 -7.57 1.43 -9.75
N TYR A 32 -6.80 0.98 -8.78
CA TYR A 32 -7.00 1.36 -7.38
C TYR A 32 -6.39 2.72 -7.02
N GLU A 33 -5.66 3.35 -7.96
CA GLU A 33 -5.11 4.70 -7.83
C GLU A 33 -5.83 5.69 -8.74
N ASP A 34 -5.82 6.97 -8.38
CA ASP A 34 -6.29 8.05 -9.25
C ASP A 34 -5.10 8.67 -10.00
N LEU A 35 -4.83 8.15 -11.18
CA LEU A 35 -3.71 8.60 -12.03
C LEU A 35 -4.08 9.76 -12.97
N ARG A 36 -5.25 10.39 -12.79
CA ARG A 36 -5.61 11.58 -13.59
C ARG A 36 -4.60 12.71 -13.34
N PRO A 37 -4.32 13.56 -14.35
CA PRO A 37 -3.35 14.65 -14.23
C PRO A 37 -3.60 15.60 -13.05
N VAL A 38 -4.84 15.72 -12.57
CA VAL A 38 -5.19 16.54 -11.41
C VAL A 38 -4.71 15.93 -10.09
N SER A 39 -4.75 14.61 -9.94
CA SER A 39 -4.44 13.86 -8.71
C SER A 39 -3.02 13.30 -8.69
N ARG A 40 -2.42 13.08 -9.86
CA ARG A 40 -1.10 12.44 -9.99
C ARG A 40 0.01 13.09 -9.14
N PRO A 41 0.16 14.43 -9.09
CA PRO A 41 1.18 15.06 -8.25
C PRO A 41 0.97 14.80 -6.74
N TYR A 42 -0.28 14.71 -6.29
CA TYR A 42 -0.58 14.39 -4.90
C TYR A 42 -0.26 12.93 -4.57
N VAL A 43 -0.64 12.00 -5.45
CA VAL A 43 -0.30 10.57 -5.29
C VAL A 43 1.22 10.37 -5.28
N HIS A 44 1.92 11.00 -6.21
CA HIS A 44 3.39 11.01 -6.24
C HIS A 44 3.99 11.51 -4.91
N ALA A 45 3.51 12.64 -4.40
CA ALA A 45 3.98 13.20 -3.13
C ALA A 45 3.73 12.26 -1.93
N CYS A 46 2.63 11.48 -1.94
CA CYS A 46 2.38 10.46 -0.93
C CYS A 46 3.41 9.32 -0.98
N HIS A 47 3.79 8.87 -2.18
CA HIS A 47 4.84 7.85 -2.35
C HIS A 47 6.21 8.38 -1.88
N VAL A 48 6.58 9.60 -2.26
CA VAL A 48 7.84 10.23 -1.82
C VAL A 48 7.87 10.39 -0.30
N ARG A 49 6.76 10.84 0.32
CA ARG A 49 6.63 10.96 1.77
C ARG A 49 6.87 9.63 2.49
N PHE A 50 6.33 8.54 1.95
CA PHE A 50 6.55 7.20 2.51
C PHE A 50 8.03 6.84 2.53
N GLY A 51 8.75 7.07 1.42
CA GLY A 51 10.19 6.84 1.32
C GLY A 51 10.98 7.59 2.39
N GLY A 52 10.58 8.84 2.71
CA GLY A 52 11.20 9.65 3.77
C GLY A 52 11.06 9.08 5.20
N HIS A 53 10.21 8.10 5.42
CA HIS A 53 10.07 7.40 6.70
C HIS A 53 10.93 6.14 6.83
N LEU A 54 11.45 5.63 5.71
CA LEU A 54 12.30 4.44 5.68
C LEU A 54 13.75 4.79 6.06
N PRO A 55 14.56 3.82 6.51
CA PRO A 55 15.99 4.03 6.68
C PRO A 55 16.62 4.45 5.35
N ALA A 56 17.48 5.48 5.41
CA ALA A 56 18.09 6.04 4.20
C ALA A 56 19.17 5.13 3.59
N THR A 57 19.86 4.35 4.42
CA THR A 57 21.01 3.51 4.01
C THR A 57 21.03 2.19 4.78
N GLY A 58 21.68 1.20 4.23
CA GLY A 58 21.87 -0.08 4.86
C GLY A 58 22.52 -1.10 3.93
N ARG A 59 22.69 -2.30 4.42
CA ARG A 59 23.22 -3.43 3.64
C ARG A 59 22.11 -4.09 2.83
N LEU A 60 21.04 -4.54 3.51
CA LEU A 60 19.94 -5.28 2.91
C LEU A 60 18.60 -4.59 3.20
N PHE A 61 17.81 -4.39 2.15
CA PHE A 61 16.44 -3.88 2.23
C PHE A 61 15.46 -4.96 1.79
N LEU A 62 14.44 -5.25 2.61
CA LEU A 62 13.36 -6.17 2.26
C LEU A 62 12.17 -5.38 1.68
N ASP A 63 11.73 -5.78 0.50
CA ASP A 63 10.48 -5.35 -0.09
C ASP A 63 9.50 -6.53 -0.11
N ALA A 64 8.64 -6.58 0.90
CA ALA A 64 7.74 -7.71 1.15
C ALA A 64 6.37 -7.46 0.49
N GLY A 65 6.05 -8.28 -0.53
CA GLY A 65 4.94 -8.05 -1.44
C GLY A 65 5.29 -6.95 -2.44
N SER A 66 6.48 -7.06 -3.06
CA SER A 66 7.07 -6.01 -3.90
C SER A 66 6.26 -5.69 -5.15
N GLY A 67 5.45 -6.64 -5.62
CA GLY A 67 4.85 -6.53 -6.94
C GLY A 67 5.90 -6.34 -8.04
N PRO A 68 5.52 -5.79 -9.19
CA PRO A 68 6.41 -5.54 -10.33
C PRO A 68 7.18 -4.21 -10.19
N ILE A 69 7.28 -3.60 -8.97
CA ILE A 69 7.78 -2.23 -8.78
C ILE A 69 6.97 -1.25 -9.63
N GLN A 70 5.70 -1.17 -9.33
CA GLN A 70 4.69 -0.50 -10.17
C GLN A 70 4.97 1.00 -10.41
N TYR A 71 5.56 1.69 -9.44
CA TYR A 71 5.82 3.14 -9.49
C TYR A 71 7.31 3.43 -9.43
N PRO A 72 7.80 4.44 -10.17
CA PRO A 72 9.23 4.80 -10.16
C PRO A 72 9.73 5.22 -8.78
N GLU A 73 8.87 5.81 -7.94
CA GLU A 73 9.21 6.20 -6.56
C GLU A 73 9.64 5.02 -5.70
N TYR A 74 9.15 3.81 -6.02
CA TYR A 74 9.50 2.60 -5.27
C TYR A 74 10.97 2.21 -5.43
N LEU A 75 11.62 2.61 -6.52
CA LEU A 75 13.05 2.39 -6.72
C LEU A 75 13.89 3.19 -5.71
N GLU A 76 13.40 4.38 -5.32
CA GLU A 76 14.10 5.25 -4.39
C GLU A 76 14.15 4.71 -2.95
N TYR A 77 13.21 3.83 -2.57
CA TYR A 77 13.11 3.32 -1.19
C TYR A 77 14.33 2.52 -0.74
N SER A 78 15.08 1.94 -1.65
CA SER A 78 16.28 1.15 -1.36
C SER A 78 17.54 1.70 -1.99
N ARG A 79 17.54 2.94 -2.48
CA ARG A 79 18.66 3.54 -3.22
C ARG A 79 19.96 3.56 -2.43
N GLY A 80 19.90 3.78 -1.12
CA GLY A 80 21.06 3.78 -0.23
C GLY A 80 21.44 2.41 0.32
N PHE A 81 20.82 1.33 -0.15
CA PHE A 81 21.12 -0.03 0.27
C PHE A 81 21.98 -0.76 -0.75
N LYS A 82 22.86 -1.64 -0.26
CA LYS A 82 23.70 -2.46 -1.16
C LYS A 82 22.87 -3.41 -2.00
N ARG A 83 21.75 -3.93 -1.45
CA ARG A 83 20.89 -4.88 -2.14
C ARG A 83 19.44 -4.76 -1.65
N ARG A 84 18.50 -4.82 -2.59
CA ARG A 84 17.07 -4.98 -2.33
C ARG A 84 16.66 -6.43 -2.54
N VAL A 85 15.98 -7.01 -1.56
CA VAL A 85 15.38 -8.33 -1.66
C VAL A 85 13.89 -8.16 -1.86
N CYS A 86 13.39 -8.52 -3.04
CA CYS A 86 11.98 -8.50 -3.39
C CYS A 86 11.38 -9.86 -3.10
N LEU A 87 10.37 -9.91 -2.24
CA LEU A 87 9.56 -11.10 -2.01
C LEU A 87 8.14 -10.86 -2.52
N ASP A 88 7.64 -11.76 -3.33
CA ASP A 88 6.24 -11.74 -3.78
C ASP A 88 5.72 -13.15 -4.04
N ILE A 89 4.42 -13.35 -3.87
CA ILE A 89 3.76 -14.62 -4.17
C ILE A 89 3.59 -14.83 -5.68
N SER A 90 3.59 -13.75 -6.46
CA SER A 90 3.48 -13.74 -7.91
C SER A 90 4.85 -13.79 -8.58
N ARG A 91 5.15 -14.90 -9.22
CA ARG A 91 6.39 -15.02 -10.04
C ARG A 91 6.41 -14.04 -11.20
N LEU A 92 5.24 -13.73 -11.79
CA LEU A 92 5.13 -12.75 -12.86
C LEU A 92 5.60 -11.37 -12.39
N ALA A 93 5.16 -10.95 -11.21
CA ALA A 93 5.59 -9.69 -10.61
C ALA A 93 7.10 -9.64 -10.38
N LEU A 94 7.70 -10.73 -9.91
CA LEU A 94 9.16 -10.80 -9.67
C LEU A 94 9.98 -10.73 -10.96
N VAL A 95 9.50 -11.30 -12.06
CA VAL A 95 10.14 -11.18 -13.37
C VAL A 95 10.19 -9.71 -13.82
N GLU A 96 9.07 -9.01 -13.69
CA GLU A 96 8.97 -7.58 -14.01
C GLU A 96 9.83 -6.71 -13.07
N ALA A 97 9.81 -7.01 -11.76
CA ALA A 97 10.63 -6.33 -10.77
C ALA A 97 12.14 -6.47 -11.09
N ARG A 98 12.56 -7.65 -11.56
CA ARG A 98 13.95 -7.92 -11.96
C ARG A 98 14.37 -7.03 -13.14
N GLN A 99 13.50 -6.82 -14.12
CA GLN A 99 13.80 -5.93 -15.26
C GLN A 99 14.01 -4.48 -14.80
N ARG A 100 13.31 -4.04 -13.76
CA ARG A 100 13.36 -2.65 -13.27
C ARG A 100 14.49 -2.38 -12.29
N ILE A 101 14.83 -3.34 -11.42
CA ILE A 101 15.86 -3.19 -10.39
C ILE A 101 17.22 -3.63 -10.89
N GLY A 102 17.27 -4.61 -11.80
CA GLY A 102 18.52 -5.17 -12.31
C GLY A 102 19.32 -5.93 -11.25
N GLU A 103 20.63 -5.80 -11.30
CA GLU A 103 21.58 -6.57 -10.47
C GLU A 103 21.57 -6.20 -8.99
N GLN A 104 21.04 -5.02 -8.61
CA GLN A 104 20.87 -4.65 -7.20
C GLN A 104 19.76 -5.45 -6.50
N GLY A 105 18.94 -6.18 -7.26
CA GLY A 105 17.83 -6.98 -6.77
C GLY A 105 18.18 -8.43 -6.50
N SER A 106 17.55 -9.00 -5.48
CA SER A 106 17.37 -10.45 -5.29
C SER A 106 15.86 -10.72 -5.25
N PHE A 107 15.42 -11.78 -5.91
CA PHE A 107 13.98 -12.02 -6.14
C PHE A 107 13.61 -13.39 -5.60
N VAL A 108 12.70 -13.42 -4.62
CA VAL A 108 12.32 -14.60 -3.85
C VAL A 108 10.81 -14.80 -3.98
N GLY A 109 10.39 -15.93 -4.56
CA GLY A 109 9.01 -16.35 -4.52
C GLY A 109 8.64 -16.81 -3.12
N GLY A 110 7.66 -16.17 -2.48
CA GLY A 110 7.29 -16.49 -1.11
C GLY A 110 6.05 -15.74 -0.63
N ASP A 111 5.57 -16.19 0.53
CA ASP A 111 4.40 -15.61 1.19
C ASP A 111 4.84 -14.68 2.33
N ILE A 112 4.26 -13.49 2.37
CA ILE A 112 4.51 -12.52 3.43
C ILE A 112 4.01 -13.00 4.81
N ALA A 113 3.07 -13.95 4.85
CA ALA A 113 2.60 -14.56 6.08
C ALA A 113 3.68 -15.40 6.78
N ARG A 114 4.66 -15.89 6.01
CA ARG A 114 5.77 -16.75 6.51
C ARG A 114 7.05 -16.42 5.75
N LEU A 115 7.80 -15.44 6.22
CA LEU A 115 9.00 -14.98 5.54
C LEU A 115 10.12 -16.02 5.61
N PRO A 116 10.70 -16.45 4.46
CA PRO A 116 11.74 -17.49 4.41
C PRO A 116 13.14 -16.93 4.74
N PHE A 117 13.20 -15.95 5.64
CA PHE A 117 14.45 -15.28 5.99
C PHE A 117 14.82 -15.53 7.46
N ARG A 118 16.10 -15.53 7.73
CA ARG A 118 16.63 -15.58 9.10
C ARG A 118 16.26 -14.29 9.85
N SER A 119 16.22 -14.38 11.17
CA SER A 119 16.13 -13.21 12.04
C SER A 119 17.30 -12.26 11.77
N GLU A 120 17.08 -10.96 11.98
CA GLU A 120 18.11 -9.93 11.99
C GLU A 120 18.92 -9.81 10.68
N THR A 121 18.23 -10.05 9.56
CA THR A 121 18.85 -10.06 8.23
C THR A 121 18.82 -8.67 7.57
N PHE A 122 17.78 -7.88 7.79
CA PHE A 122 17.52 -6.65 7.03
C PHE A 122 17.66 -5.39 7.90
N ASP A 123 18.30 -4.36 7.35
CA ASP A 123 18.44 -3.06 8.02
C ASP A 123 17.17 -2.20 7.84
N GLY A 124 16.40 -2.47 6.81
CA GLY A 124 15.12 -1.81 6.55
C GLY A 124 14.18 -2.71 5.75
N ALA A 125 12.88 -2.44 5.89
CA ALA A 125 11.87 -3.15 5.13
C ALA A 125 10.71 -2.23 4.73
N ALA A 126 10.04 -2.56 3.63
CA ALA A 126 8.78 -1.97 3.21
C ALA A 126 7.76 -3.05 2.82
N THR A 127 6.50 -2.76 3.03
CA THR A 127 5.38 -3.52 2.49
C THR A 127 4.23 -2.57 2.15
N LEU A 128 3.83 -2.53 0.89
CA LEU A 128 2.85 -1.56 0.42
C LEU A 128 1.57 -2.26 -0.04
N HIS A 129 0.47 -1.99 0.66
CA HIS A 129 -0.85 -2.53 0.32
C HIS A 129 -0.95 -4.07 0.28
N THR A 130 -0.08 -4.79 0.99
CA THR A 130 0.02 -6.25 0.93
C THR A 130 -0.64 -6.94 2.13
N ILE A 131 -0.37 -6.48 3.36
CA ILE A 131 -0.82 -7.14 4.59
C ILE A 131 -2.33 -7.36 4.64
N HIS A 132 -3.13 -6.43 4.13
CA HIS A 132 -4.59 -6.56 4.15
C HIS A 132 -5.14 -7.61 3.17
N HIS A 133 -4.30 -8.28 2.38
CA HIS A 133 -4.65 -9.47 1.59
C HIS A 133 -4.51 -10.77 2.38
N LEU A 134 -4.02 -10.71 3.61
CA LEU A 134 -3.98 -11.84 4.53
C LEU A 134 -5.28 -11.95 5.33
N PRO A 135 -5.67 -13.15 5.75
CA PRO A 135 -6.71 -13.35 6.76
C PRO A 135 -6.45 -12.54 8.03
N ALA A 136 -7.53 -12.18 8.74
CA ALA A 136 -7.42 -11.35 9.94
C ALA A 136 -6.44 -11.90 10.99
N GLY A 137 -6.49 -13.22 11.22
CA GLY A 137 -5.63 -13.89 12.21
C GLY A 137 -4.15 -13.98 11.83
N GLU A 138 -3.82 -13.80 10.53
CA GLU A 138 -2.43 -13.90 10.06
C GLU A 138 -1.72 -12.52 9.98
N GLN A 139 -2.46 -11.42 10.02
CA GLN A 139 -1.87 -10.10 9.80
C GLN A 139 -0.89 -9.70 10.91
N GLU A 140 -1.21 -10.04 12.16
CA GLU A 140 -0.34 -9.74 13.28
C GLU A 140 0.96 -10.55 13.24
N SER A 141 0.87 -11.85 12.95
CA SER A 141 2.05 -12.72 12.79
C SER A 141 2.92 -12.29 11.61
N ALA A 142 2.33 -11.80 10.52
CA ALA A 142 3.08 -11.25 9.40
C ALA A 142 3.87 -9.98 9.79
N PHE A 143 3.29 -9.08 10.59
CA PHE A 143 4.04 -7.95 11.16
C PHE A 143 5.15 -8.40 12.10
N ALA A 144 4.88 -9.39 12.96
CA ALA A 144 5.88 -9.95 13.86
C ALA A 144 7.05 -10.57 13.09
N ASP A 145 6.76 -11.27 12.00
CA ASP A 145 7.76 -11.90 11.16
C ASP A 145 8.61 -10.88 10.38
N LEU A 146 7.99 -9.79 9.91
CA LEU A 146 8.71 -8.64 9.36
C LEU A 146 9.70 -8.05 10.38
N VAL A 147 9.25 -7.80 11.62
CA VAL A 147 10.12 -7.26 12.69
C VAL A 147 11.18 -8.28 13.12
N ARG A 148 10.87 -9.57 13.17
CA ARG A 148 11.86 -10.63 13.42
C ARG A 148 13.02 -10.55 12.43
N CYS A 149 12.71 -10.36 11.16
CA CYS A 149 13.72 -10.30 10.09
C CYS A 149 14.56 -9.00 10.11
N LEU A 150 14.14 -7.94 10.83
CA LEU A 150 14.92 -6.72 10.96
C LEU A 150 16.11 -6.92 11.90
N ALA A 151 17.24 -6.32 11.57
CA ALA A 151 18.36 -6.13 12.48
C ALA A 151 17.95 -5.23 13.68
N PRO A 152 18.62 -5.31 14.82
CA PRO A 152 18.40 -4.40 15.93
C PRO A 152 18.49 -2.92 15.47
N GLY A 153 17.50 -2.10 15.81
CA GLY A 153 17.37 -0.72 15.34
C GLY A 153 16.82 -0.57 13.91
N GLY A 154 16.65 -1.65 13.18
CA GLY A 154 16.04 -1.65 11.86
C GLY A 154 14.57 -1.25 11.89
N ARG A 155 14.06 -0.75 10.76
CA ARG A 155 12.68 -0.26 10.66
C ARG A 155 11.94 -0.86 9.47
N VAL A 156 10.67 -1.21 9.69
CA VAL A 156 9.73 -1.52 8.62
C VAL A 156 8.70 -0.41 8.49
N GLY A 157 8.39 -0.04 7.24
CA GLY A 157 7.26 0.79 6.86
C GLY A 157 6.20 -0.04 6.13
N ALA A 158 4.96 0.01 6.62
CA ALA A 158 3.83 -0.66 5.98
C ALA A 158 2.76 0.34 5.58
N VAL A 159 2.36 0.36 4.31
CA VAL A 159 1.18 1.10 3.87
C VAL A 159 -0.05 0.21 4.07
N TYR A 160 -0.96 0.67 4.91
CA TYR A 160 -2.15 -0.07 5.30
C TYR A 160 -3.41 0.76 5.13
N SER A 161 -4.51 0.13 4.74
CA SER A 161 -5.81 0.80 4.54
C SER A 161 -6.77 0.46 5.68
N TRP A 162 -7.36 1.48 6.30
CA TRP A 162 -8.47 1.28 7.25
C TRP A 162 -9.81 0.99 6.55
N GLY A 163 -9.89 1.21 5.25
CA GLY A 163 -11.10 1.00 4.47
C GLY A 163 -12.27 1.83 4.98
N GLU A 164 -13.42 1.20 5.15
CA GLU A 164 -14.64 1.86 5.65
C GLU A 164 -14.59 2.18 7.16
N ARG A 165 -13.60 1.68 7.89
CA ARG A 165 -13.37 2.01 9.31
C ARG A 165 -12.69 3.36 9.49
N SER A 166 -12.17 3.97 8.43
CA SER A 166 -11.61 5.33 8.42
C SER A 166 -12.68 6.38 8.72
N GLY A 167 -12.41 7.27 9.67
CA GLY A 167 -13.32 8.37 9.99
C GLY A 167 -13.56 9.31 8.81
N ILE A 168 -12.53 9.66 8.05
CA ILE A 168 -12.63 10.54 6.87
C ILE A 168 -13.43 9.86 5.76
N VAL A 169 -13.21 8.56 5.52
CA VAL A 169 -13.97 7.82 4.50
C VAL A 169 -15.47 7.79 4.88
N ARG A 170 -15.77 7.51 6.15
CA ARG A 170 -17.17 7.51 6.63
C ARG A 170 -17.85 8.86 6.50
N LEU A 171 -17.15 9.93 6.91
CA LEU A 171 -17.66 11.30 6.82
C LEU A 171 -17.91 11.76 5.38
N THR A 172 -17.02 11.39 4.45
CA THR A 172 -17.09 11.81 3.04
C THR A 172 -17.96 10.90 2.17
N ARG A 173 -18.36 9.72 2.66
CA ARG A 173 -19.15 8.75 1.90
C ARG A 173 -20.45 9.30 1.31
N PRO A 174 -21.28 10.09 2.04
CA PRO A 174 -22.50 10.68 1.46
C PRO A 174 -22.21 11.61 0.29
N LEU A 175 -21.15 12.43 0.40
CA LEU A 175 -20.74 13.37 -0.66
C LEU A 175 -20.22 12.62 -1.90
N VAL A 176 -19.43 11.58 -1.70
CA VAL A 176 -18.94 10.71 -2.78
C VAL A 176 -20.12 10.06 -3.50
N TRP A 177 -21.06 9.47 -2.75
CA TRP A 177 -22.25 8.85 -3.30
C TRP A 177 -23.11 9.86 -4.12
N ALA A 178 -23.35 11.03 -3.56
CA ALA A 178 -24.12 12.08 -4.26
C ALA A 178 -23.44 12.53 -5.56
N ALA A 179 -22.11 12.72 -5.54
CA ALA A 179 -21.34 13.09 -6.71
C ALA A 179 -21.33 11.98 -7.79
N GLU A 180 -21.27 10.72 -7.39
CA GLU A 180 -21.35 9.57 -8.31
C GLU A 180 -22.75 9.45 -8.93
N ARG A 181 -23.79 9.65 -8.13
CA ARG A 181 -25.18 9.64 -8.61
C ARG A 181 -25.44 10.77 -9.61
N ALA A 182 -25.02 11.99 -9.28
CA ALA A 182 -25.14 13.14 -10.19
C ALA A 182 -24.42 12.88 -11.53
N ARG A 183 -23.20 12.33 -11.49
CA ARG A 183 -22.46 11.97 -12.71
C ARG A 183 -23.14 10.87 -13.52
N SER A 184 -23.75 9.89 -12.87
CA SER A 184 -24.51 8.84 -13.54
C SER A 184 -25.72 9.42 -14.28
N LEU A 185 -26.47 10.31 -13.62
CA LEU A 185 -27.62 11.02 -14.24
C LEU A 185 -27.17 11.88 -15.41
N LEU A 186 -26.10 12.67 -15.26
CA LEU A 186 -25.59 13.50 -16.35
C LEU A 186 -25.12 12.67 -17.56
N ARG A 187 -24.57 11.47 -17.33
CA ARG A 187 -24.19 10.54 -18.41
C ARG A 187 -25.41 9.96 -19.11
N SER A 188 -26.47 9.62 -18.38
CA SER A 188 -27.71 9.09 -18.98
C SER A 188 -28.46 10.13 -19.83
N MET A 189 -28.28 11.41 -19.51
CA MET A 189 -28.90 12.53 -20.24
C MET A 189 -28.11 12.97 -21.49
N ARG A 190 -26.87 12.53 -21.64
CA ARG A 190 -26.10 12.82 -22.86
C ARG A 190 -26.59 11.94 -24.02
N PRO A 191 -26.94 12.53 -25.20
CA PRO A 191 -27.27 11.74 -26.38
C PRO A 191 -26.13 10.75 -26.66
N ARG A 192 -26.47 9.51 -27.02
CA ARG A 192 -25.52 8.49 -27.47
C ARG A 192 -24.89 8.90 -28.81
N GLY A 193 -24.12 9.99 -28.82
CA GLY A 193 -23.19 10.29 -29.91
C GLY A 193 -22.03 9.32 -29.82
N ARG A 194 -21.63 8.77 -31.00
CA ARG A 194 -20.60 7.78 -31.26
C ARG A 194 -19.75 7.45 -30.03
N ALA A 195 -20.01 6.30 -29.45
CA ALA A 195 -19.19 5.73 -28.38
C ALA A 195 -17.75 5.74 -28.87
N SER A 196 -16.90 6.53 -28.21
CA SER A 196 -15.47 6.25 -28.20
C SER A 196 -15.35 4.79 -27.82
N ALA A 197 -14.71 3.99 -28.67
CA ALA A 197 -14.65 2.54 -28.51
C ALA A 197 -14.24 2.23 -27.06
N ALA A 198 -15.20 1.77 -26.27
CA ALA A 198 -14.90 1.14 -24.99
C ALA A 198 -13.88 0.04 -25.30
N PRO A 199 -12.87 -0.18 -24.44
CA PRO A 199 -11.96 -1.29 -24.66
C PRO A 199 -12.81 -2.54 -24.83
N ALA A 200 -12.88 -3.06 -26.05
CA ALA A 200 -13.68 -4.21 -26.40
C ALA A 200 -13.02 -5.47 -25.87
N GLY A 201 -13.79 -6.40 -25.34
CA GLY A 201 -13.33 -7.74 -25.03
C GLY A 201 -12.63 -7.87 -23.65
N GLU A 202 -11.48 -8.49 -23.64
CA GLU A 202 -10.76 -8.94 -22.43
C GLU A 202 -10.42 -7.82 -21.45
N ALA A 203 -10.06 -6.62 -21.93
CA ALA A 203 -9.77 -5.45 -21.10
C ALA A 203 -11.01 -4.96 -20.32
N ALA A 204 -12.20 -4.99 -20.91
CA ALA A 204 -13.45 -4.64 -20.24
C ALA A 204 -13.83 -5.68 -19.17
N ALA A 205 -13.63 -6.96 -19.45
CA ALA A 205 -13.85 -8.04 -18.50
C ALA A 205 -12.89 -7.97 -17.31
N LEU A 206 -11.63 -7.63 -17.54
CA LEU A 206 -10.62 -7.42 -16.50
C LEU A 206 -10.96 -6.24 -15.58
N LEU A 207 -11.54 -5.16 -16.13
CA LEU A 207 -11.98 -4.01 -15.35
C LEU A 207 -13.17 -4.34 -14.42
N GLN A 208 -13.96 -5.37 -14.76
CA GLN A 208 -15.12 -5.83 -14.00
C GLN A 208 -14.80 -7.03 -13.10
N SER A 209 -13.57 -7.58 -13.16
CA SER A 209 -13.20 -8.73 -12.33
C SER A 209 -13.33 -8.40 -10.84
N PRO A 210 -13.80 -9.34 -10.01
CA PRO A 210 -13.79 -9.19 -8.56
C PRO A 210 -12.37 -8.88 -8.09
N GLY A 211 -12.25 -8.03 -7.06
CA GLY A 211 -10.96 -7.75 -6.43
C GLY A 211 -10.39 -8.99 -5.74
N SER A 212 -9.11 -8.92 -5.38
CA SER A 212 -8.49 -9.91 -4.50
C SER A 212 -9.15 -9.90 -3.11
N PHE A 213 -9.04 -11.00 -2.37
CA PHE A 213 -9.41 -11.03 -0.96
C PHE A 213 -8.77 -9.87 -0.19
N THR A 214 -9.54 -9.21 0.68
CA THR A 214 -9.03 -8.20 1.59
C THR A 214 -9.77 -8.24 2.91
N TYR A 215 -9.02 -8.17 4.01
CA TYR A 215 -9.52 -7.87 5.34
C TYR A 215 -8.78 -6.69 5.93
N LYS A 216 -9.49 -5.75 6.55
CA LYS A 216 -8.89 -4.51 7.07
C LYS A 216 -9.26 -4.34 8.53
N HIS A 217 -8.24 -4.24 9.37
CA HIS A 217 -8.39 -3.81 10.76
C HIS A 217 -8.55 -2.28 10.84
N ASP A 218 -8.90 -1.77 12.00
CA ASP A 218 -8.91 -0.35 12.30
C ASP A 218 -7.62 0.13 12.97
N TYR A 219 -7.56 1.43 13.23
CA TYR A 219 -6.44 2.05 13.93
C TYR A 219 -6.24 1.47 15.34
N GLY A 220 -7.34 1.19 16.08
CA GLY A 220 -7.28 0.67 17.44
C GLY A 220 -6.58 -0.67 17.51
N TRP A 221 -6.91 -1.58 16.57
CA TRP A 221 -6.22 -2.85 16.43
C TRP A 221 -4.71 -2.66 16.19
N ALA A 222 -4.35 -1.84 15.22
CA ALA A 222 -2.94 -1.64 14.90
C ALA A 222 -2.16 -1.03 16.08
N ALA A 223 -2.75 -0.04 16.77
CA ALA A 223 -2.11 0.61 17.90
C ALA A 223 -1.92 -0.33 19.11
N SER A 224 -2.86 -1.26 19.36
CA SER A 224 -2.78 -2.17 20.51
C SER A 224 -1.97 -3.43 20.23
N HIS A 225 -2.18 -4.09 19.08
CA HIS A 225 -1.56 -5.38 18.78
C HIS A 225 -0.10 -5.23 18.33
N LEU A 226 0.23 -4.16 17.60
CA LEU A 226 1.58 -3.98 17.09
C LEU A 226 2.54 -3.33 18.08
N ALA A 227 2.04 -2.69 19.15
CA ALA A 227 2.87 -2.02 20.16
C ALA A 227 3.90 -2.94 20.84
N ARG A 228 3.61 -4.23 20.94
CA ARG A 228 4.52 -5.23 21.50
C ARG A 228 5.69 -5.62 20.59
N LEU A 229 5.62 -5.27 19.29
CA LEU A 229 6.65 -5.63 18.32
C LEU A 229 7.82 -4.65 18.29
N GLY A 230 7.68 -3.46 18.88
CA GLY A 230 8.70 -2.43 18.91
C GLY A 230 8.10 -1.03 19.05
N GLU A 231 8.89 0.00 18.73
CA GLU A 231 8.40 1.38 18.69
C GLU A 231 7.49 1.56 17.46
N VAL A 232 6.18 1.76 17.71
CA VAL A 232 5.17 1.92 16.67
C VAL A 232 4.81 3.39 16.48
N ARG A 233 4.90 3.87 15.24
CA ARG A 233 4.39 5.18 14.82
C ARG A 233 3.42 4.99 13.66
N ILE A 234 2.21 5.53 13.80
CA ILE A 234 1.20 5.50 12.73
C ILE A 234 0.98 6.92 12.26
N VAL A 235 1.30 7.17 10.99
CA VAL A 235 1.18 8.46 10.33
C VAL A 235 0.42 8.32 9.01
N VAL A 236 0.02 9.41 8.41
CA VAL A 236 -0.71 9.37 7.14
C VAL A 236 0.17 8.91 5.98
N TRP A 237 -0.37 8.00 5.17
CA TRP A 237 0.11 7.81 3.80
C TRP A 237 -0.73 8.65 2.82
N ARG A 238 -2.08 8.52 2.88
CA ARG A 238 -3.05 9.30 2.11
C ARG A 238 -4.38 9.35 2.86
N SER A 239 -4.85 10.55 3.20
CA SER A 239 -6.05 10.68 4.02
C SER A 239 -7.36 10.39 3.27
N VAL A 240 -7.36 10.56 1.94
CA VAL A 240 -8.55 10.42 1.11
C VAL A 240 -8.55 9.11 0.31
N SER A 241 -9.74 8.55 0.07
CA SER A 241 -9.90 7.36 -0.75
C SER A 241 -9.79 7.68 -2.25
N THR A 242 -9.52 6.68 -3.07
CA THR A 242 -9.53 6.80 -4.54
C THR A 242 -10.92 7.20 -5.05
N ALA A 243 -11.99 6.68 -4.43
CA ALA A 243 -13.36 7.09 -4.75
C ALA A 243 -13.57 8.58 -4.50
N MET A 244 -13.09 9.11 -3.37
CA MET A 244 -13.16 10.54 -3.07
C MET A 244 -12.36 11.37 -4.09
N LEU A 245 -11.13 10.99 -4.40
CA LEU A 245 -10.35 11.68 -5.42
C LEU A 245 -11.10 11.74 -6.74
N ARG A 246 -11.56 10.60 -7.24
CA ARG A 246 -12.28 10.51 -8.52
C ARG A 246 -13.63 11.23 -8.51
N SER A 247 -14.29 11.31 -7.37
CA SER A 247 -15.64 11.84 -7.26
C SER A 247 -15.70 13.33 -6.97
N LEU A 248 -14.81 13.84 -6.13
CA LEU A 248 -14.88 15.21 -5.63
C LEU A 248 -13.78 16.11 -6.20
N VAL A 249 -12.64 15.54 -6.65
CA VAL A 249 -11.54 16.34 -7.19
C VAL A 249 -11.70 16.56 -8.69
N HIS A 250 -11.94 17.81 -9.08
CA HIS A 250 -12.11 18.19 -10.48
C HIS A 250 -11.12 19.29 -10.90
N PRO A 251 -10.50 19.22 -12.10
CA PRO A 251 -9.52 20.20 -12.56
C PRO A 251 -10.06 21.64 -12.59
N LEU A 252 -11.32 21.82 -13.03
CA LEU A 252 -11.96 23.12 -13.16
C LEU A 252 -12.40 23.75 -11.83
N LEU A 253 -12.41 22.95 -10.74
CA LEU A 253 -12.82 23.38 -9.41
C LEU A 253 -11.61 23.50 -8.46
N LEU A 254 -10.48 23.98 -8.97
CA LEU A 254 -9.25 24.13 -8.20
C LEU A 254 -8.77 22.82 -7.52
N GLY A 255 -9.11 21.66 -8.09
CA GLY A 255 -8.82 20.36 -7.49
C GLY A 255 -7.34 20.13 -7.17
N ARG A 256 -6.43 20.64 -8.03
CA ARG A 256 -4.99 20.54 -7.78
C ARG A 256 -4.55 21.38 -6.59
N GLN A 257 -5.09 22.58 -6.43
CA GLN A 257 -4.80 23.48 -5.31
C GLN A 257 -5.37 22.89 -4.02
N GLY A 258 -6.60 22.38 -4.05
CA GLY A 258 -7.20 21.70 -2.92
C GLY A 258 -6.37 20.51 -2.44
N LEU A 259 -5.81 19.72 -3.37
CA LEU A 259 -4.93 18.61 -3.02
C LEU A 259 -3.57 19.07 -2.45
N ARG A 260 -3.04 20.22 -2.89
CA ARG A 260 -1.83 20.82 -2.28
C ARG A 260 -2.09 21.25 -0.85
N VAL A 261 -3.22 21.91 -0.60
CA VAL A 261 -3.64 22.30 0.76
C VAL A 261 -3.85 21.07 1.63
N LEU A 262 -4.53 20.05 1.11
CA LEU A 262 -4.72 18.78 1.82
C LEU A 262 -3.38 18.14 2.20
N PHE A 263 -2.43 18.05 1.24
CA PHE A 263 -1.11 17.50 1.50
C PHE A 263 -0.34 18.29 2.57
N PHE A 264 -0.46 19.61 2.55
CA PHE A 264 0.12 20.47 3.58
C PHE A 264 -0.48 20.17 4.96
N LEU A 265 -1.81 20.08 5.07
CA LEU A 265 -2.51 19.74 6.32
C LEU A 265 -2.14 18.33 6.81
N GLU A 266 -2.02 17.36 5.92
CA GLU A 266 -1.56 16.01 6.23
C GLU A 266 -0.15 16.02 6.86
N ASN A 267 0.76 16.86 6.34
CA ASN A 267 2.12 17.00 6.89
C ASN A 267 2.14 17.76 8.22
N LEU A 268 1.21 18.70 8.43
CA LEU A 268 1.08 19.43 9.68
C LEU A 268 0.55 18.53 10.82
N ALA A 269 -0.38 17.63 10.51
CA ALA A 269 -1.01 16.75 11.50
C ALA A 269 -0.96 15.26 11.08
N PRO A 270 0.25 14.68 10.85
CA PRO A 270 0.40 13.37 10.23
C PRO A 270 -0.20 12.22 11.07
N ARG A 271 -0.17 12.34 12.41
CA ARG A 271 -0.78 11.34 13.30
C ARG A 271 -2.31 11.39 13.26
N PHE A 272 -2.90 12.58 13.22
CA PHE A 272 -4.35 12.75 13.11
C PHE A 272 -4.84 12.13 11.80
N PHE A 273 -4.23 12.48 10.68
CA PHE A 273 -4.61 11.92 9.37
C PHE A 273 -4.23 10.44 9.24
N GLY A 274 -3.21 9.96 9.94
CA GLY A 274 -2.88 8.54 10.03
C GLY A 274 -3.97 7.75 10.75
N ARG A 275 -4.53 8.30 11.81
CA ARG A 275 -5.63 7.67 12.57
C ARG A 275 -6.95 7.68 11.80
N HIS A 276 -7.29 8.79 11.19
CA HIS A 276 -8.62 9.03 10.62
C HIS A 276 -8.68 8.93 9.09
N GLY A 277 -7.54 8.91 8.40
CA GLY A 277 -7.42 8.84 6.95
C GLY A 277 -7.74 7.47 6.36
N ALA A 278 -7.82 7.42 5.05
CA ALA A 278 -8.11 6.18 4.31
C ALA A 278 -6.94 5.18 4.33
N TYR A 279 -5.71 5.71 4.27
CA TYR A 279 -4.49 4.92 4.24
C TYR A 279 -3.47 5.51 5.20
N SER A 280 -2.80 4.64 5.93
CA SER A 280 -1.77 4.99 6.90
C SER A 280 -0.46 4.34 6.58
N THR A 281 0.62 4.97 7.02
CA THR A 281 1.94 4.37 7.13
C THR A 281 2.10 3.90 8.59
N ILE A 282 2.22 2.61 8.77
CA ILE A 282 2.58 1.98 10.05
C ILE A 282 4.09 1.78 10.02
N LEU A 283 4.79 2.42 10.93
CA LEU A 283 6.24 2.30 11.10
C LEU A 283 6.50 1.51 12.37
N ILE A 284 7.31 0.46 12.28
CA ILE A 284 7.74 -0.31 13.46
C ILE A 284 9.27 -0.33 13.45
N THR A 285 9.87 0.19 14.52
CA THR A 285 11.32 0.12 14.73
C THR A 285 11.61 -0.98 15.75
N LYS A 286 12.45 -1.95 15.35
CA LYS A 286 12.91 -3.01 16.25
C LYS A 286 13.83 -2.40 17.33
N PRO A 287 13.67 -2.73 18.61
CA PRO A 287 14.58 -2.26 19.66
C PRO A 287 16.05 -2.55 19.31
N GLY A 288 16.94 -1.62 19.64
CA GLY A 288 18.39 -1.82 19.50
C GLY A 288 18.93 -2.86 20.49
N ALA A 289 20.09 -3.44 20.18
CA ALA A 289 20.72 -4.50 20.98
C ALA A 289 20.99 -4.13 22.48
N GLY A 290 20.87 -2.85 22.85
CA GLY A 290 21.03 -2.37 24.24
C GLY A 290 19.74 -1.90 24.91
N SER A 291 18.57 -2.01 24.25
CA SER A 291 17.28 -1.49 24.73
C SER A 291 16.35 -2.55 25.32
N LEU A 292 16.90 -3.65 25.85
CA LEU A 292 16.10 -4.51 26.72
C LEU A 292 15.91 -3.72 28.03
N ALA A 293 14.66 -3.33 28.28
CA ALA A 293 14.27 -2.74 29.56
C ALA A 293 14.72 -3.66 30.71
N PRO A 294 15.14 -3.11 31.86
CA PRO A 294 15.46 -3.92 33.00
C PRO A 294 14.23 -4.76 33.38
N GLU A 295 14.41 -6.07 33.45
CA GLU A 295 13.44 -6.96 34.06
C GLU A 295 13.11 -6.40 35.43
N GLY A 296 11.91 -5.81 35.54
CA GLY A 296 11.37 -5.33 36.80
C GLY A 296 11.36 -6.48 37.80
N GLU A 297 12.10 -6.29 38.88
CA GLU A 297 12.15 -7.11 40.05
C GLU A 297 10.79 -7.72 40.42
N ARG A 298 10.68 -9.01 40.23
CA ARG A 298 9.68 -9.79 40.96
C ARG A 298 10.14 -9.90 42.41
N ARG A 299 9.54 -9.12 43.25
CA ARG A 299 9.40 -9.44 44.68
C ARG A 299 7.93 -9.63 45.02
#